data_10821e7da4f96243b42941001941e7f8
#
_entry.id   10821e7da4f96243b42941001941e7f8
#
_cell.length_a   1.000
_cell.length_b   1.000
_cell.length_c   1.000
_cell.angle_alpha   90.00
_cell.angle_beta   90.00
_cell.angle_gamma   90.00
#
_symmetry.space_group_name_H-M   'P 1'
#
loop_
_entity.id
_entity.type
_entity.pdbx_description
1 polymer ?
#
loop_
_entity_poly.entity_id
_entity_poly.type
_entity_poly.pdbx_seq_one_letter_code
_entity_poly.pdbx_strand_id
1 'polypeptide(L)'
;MELQNKSTSLWRNFFNVKMVQIRTFHMTWFAFFACFFAWFGIAPMMIIVREELGLTKSQVGWTIIASVAVTVFARFFIGWLCDRIGPRLAYTWLLTLGAIPVAGIGLADDFTSFLLFRLAIGVIGASFVITQYHTSVMFAPNVVGAANATSAGWGNLGGGVTQIVMPLIFTGFIVGFSFTEAAAWRAAMFSVGIVTFLIGIAYYFLTQDAPDGNYKELRAKGLLPSKDKVTGAYFSAMADYRVWLMFVIYGACFGIELLVNGSIALYFVDYFGFFKGMPLAEAALTAGLIASLFGLMNIFARTLGGIFGDNFAALWGLRGRTTWLFIALLGEGLALMLFSQMPILVLAIPTLILFSLFTQMSEGATYSVVPFVNKKALGAVAGVVGAGGNVGAVLGGFLLKSEAYNSVWNEAYLLIGMIVTGVAFLALFIRFSPEKEAEEKALFESANINTLQHRADEANTALRNSLEIVSEYNRTHDQKIK
;
A
#
# COMPACT_ATOMS: atom_id res chain seq x y z
N MET A 1 30.07 0.40 6.96
CA MET A 1 30.32 0.12 5.54
C MET A 1 29.00 0.23 4.81
N GLU A 2 28.91 1.04 3.79
CA GLU A 2 27.69 1.15 2.99
C GLU A 2 27.66 0.02 1.96
N LEU A 3 26.46 -0.54 1.74
CA LEU A 3 26.23 -1.51 0.66
C LEU A 3 26.57 -0.82 -0.67
N GLN A 4 27.42 -1.44 -1.44
CA GLN A 4 27.83 -0.98 -2.77
C GLN A 4 26.83 -1.48 -3.83
N ASN A 5 26.97 -1.04 -5.07
CA ASN A 5 26.19 -1.53 -6.22
C ASN A 5 24.67 -1.32 -6.15
N LYS A 6 24.19 -0.41 -5.29
CA LYS A 6 22.77 0.00 -5.33
C LYS A 6 22.44 0.63 -6.68
N SER A 7 21.24 0.35 -7.20
CA SER A 7 20.81 0.96 -8.47
C SER A 7 20.55 2.45 -8.29
N THR A 8 21.16 3.26 -9.15
CA THR A 8 20.97 4.72 -9.21
C THR A 8 19.86 5.14 -10.18
N SER A 9 19.23 4.17 -10.85
CA SER A 9 18.13 4.41 -11.79
C SER A 9 17.08 3.31 -11.65
N LEU A 10 15.80 3.70 -11.57
CA LEU A 10 14.67 2.78 -11.65
C LEU A 10 14.15 2.69 -13.11
N TRP A 11 13.74 3.82 -13.67
CA TRP A 11 12.99 3.85 -14.92
C TRP A 11 13.83 3.49 -16.14
N ARG A 12 15.09 3.93 -16.21
CA ARG A 12 16.01 3.61 -17.31
C ARG A 12 16.27 2.11 -17.43
N ASN A 13 16.34 1.43 -16.31
CA ASN A 13 16.63 0.00 -16.23
C ASN A 13 15.39 -0.86 -15.97
N PHE A 14 14.20 -0.27 -15.99
CA PHE A 14 12.95 -0.86 -15.51
C PHE A 14 12.67 -2.26 -16.07
N PHE A 15 12.95 -2.49 -17.33
CA PHE A 15 12.75 -3.80 -17.99
C PHE A 15 13.98 -4.71 -17.95
N ASN A 16 15.09 -4.26 -17.35
CA ASN A 16 16.31 -5.06 -17.28
C ASN A 16 16.30 -6.02 -16.08
N VAL A 17 15.47 -7.07 -16.16
CA VAL A 17 15.35 -8.09 -15.11
C VAL A 17 16.62 -8.94 -14.89
N LYS A 18 17.65 -8.79 -15.75
CA LYS A 18 18.97 -9.40 -15.51
C LYS A 18 19.70 -8.72 -14.35
N MET A 19 19.42 -7.43 -14.10
CA MET A 19 19.93 -6.73 -12.93
C MET A 19 19.21 -7.23 -11.67
N VAL A 20 19.97 -7.66 -10.67
CA VAL A 20 19.45 -8.17 -9.39
C VAL A 20 18.51 -7.16 -8.73
N GLN A 21 18.87 -5.87 -8.72
CA GLN A 21 18.10 -4.80 -8.10
C GLN A 21 16.72 -4.65 -8.75
N ILE A 22 16.65 -4.66 -10.08
CA ILE A 22 15.41 -4.52 -10.84
C ILE A 22 14.53 -5.77 -10.72
N ARG A 23 15.14 -6.95 -10.86
CA ARG A 23 14.43 -8.21 -10.66
C ARG A 23 13.85 -8.32 -9.26
N THR A 24 14.64 -7.99 -8.25
CA THR A 24 14.18 -7.97 -6.85
C THR A 24 13.06 -6.95 -6.65
N PHE A 25 13.14 -5.76 -7.24
CA PHE A 25 12.09 -4.77 -7.20
C PHE A 25 10.77 -5.32 -7.77
N HIS A 26 10.80 -5.96 -8.95
CA HIS A 26 9.59 -6.53 -9.54
C HIS A 26 9.01 -7.66 -8.70
N MET A 27 9.85 -8.54 -8.17
CA MET A 27 9.39 -9.59 -7.27
C MET A 27 8.81 -9.02 -5.97
N THR A 28 9.38 -7.92 -5.46
CA THR A 28 8.98 -7.32 -4.19
C THR A 28 7.60 -6.67 -4.26
N TRP A 29 7.34 -5.82 -5.27
CA TRP A 29 6.01 -5.23 -5.42
C TRP A 29 4.96 -6.31 -5.77
N PHE A 30 5.31 -7.32 -6.59
CA PHE A 30 4.40 -8.40 -6.93
C PHE A 30 4.08 -9.30 -5.72
N ALA A 31 5.05 -9.60 -4.88
CA ALA A 31 4.84 -10.30 -3.62
C ALA A 31 3.92 -9.51 -2.67
N PHE A 32 4.09 -8.18 -2.62
CA PHE A 32 3.22 -7.29 -1.86
C PHE A 32 1.79 -7.27 -2.41
N PHE A 33 1.65 -7.18 -3.73
CA PHE A 33 0.38 -7.32 -4.43
C PHE A 33 -0.33 -8.64 -4.08
N ALA A 34 0.39 -9.76 -4.13
CA ALA A 34 -0.15 -11.07 -3.80
C ALA A 34 -0.59 -11.17 -2.33
N CYS A 35 0.17 -10.57 -1.40
CA CYS A 35 -0.22 -10.48 0.01
C CYS A 35 -1.51 -9.67 0.19
N PHE A 36 -1.64 -8.52 -0.45
CA PHE A 36 -2.84 -7.70 -0.38
C PHE A 36 -4.04 -8.38 -1.05
N PHE A 37 -3.81 -9.01 -2.20
CA PHE A 37 -4.82 -9.81 -2.87
C PHE A 37 -5.36 -10.91 -1.95
N ALA A 38 -4.49 -11.68 -1.32
CA ALA A 38 -4.87 -12.76 -0.41
C ALA A 38 -5.52 -12.26 0.89
N TRP A 39 -5.01 -11.13 1.43
CA TRP A 39 -5.53 -10.54 2.66
C TRP A 39 -6.97 -10.08 2.52
N PHE A 40 -7.29 -9.45 1.40
CA PHE A 40 -8.64 -8.96 1.10
C PHE A 40 -9.48 -9.93 0.27
N GLY A 41 -8.95 -11.12 -0.10
CA GLY A 41 -9.62 -12.09 -0.97
C GLY A 41 -11.02 -12.50 -0.52
N ILE A 42 -11.25 -12.55 0.80
CA ILE A 42 -12.57 -12.89 1.34
C ILE A 42 -13.57 -11.72 1.31
N ALA A 43 -13.09 -10.46 1.19
CA ALA A 43 -13.96 -9.29 1.30
C ALA A 43 -15.12 -9.29 0.28
N PRO A 44 -14.89 -9.48 -1.02
CA PRO A 44 -15.99 -9.58 -1.99
C PRO A 44 -16.84 -10.83 -1.84
N MET A 45 -16.30 -11.90 -1.20
CA MET A 45 -17.03 -13.14 -0.93
C MET A 45 -17.79 -13.11 0.39
N MET A 46 -17.64 -12.04 1.19
CA MET A 46 -18.25 -11.95 2.52
C MET A 46 -19.77 -12.03 2.52
N ILE A 47 -20.41 -11.69 1.39
CA ILE A 47 -21.84 -11.81 1.18
C ILE A 47 -22.24 -13.29 1.29
N ILE A 48 -21.54 -14.17 0.56
CA ILE A 48 -21.78 -15.62 0.53
C ILE A 48 -21.41 -16.26 1.87
N VAL A 49 -20.24 -15.91 2.39
CA VAL A 49 -19.73 -16.45 3.66
C VAL A 49 -20.66 -16.11 4.84
N ARG A 50 -21.17 -14.87 4.86
CA ARG A 50 -22.12 -14.43 5.89
C ARG A 50 -23.38 -15.27 5.89
N GLU A 51 -23.99 -15.49 4.72
CA GLU A 51 -25.19 -16.28 4.59
C GLU A 51 -24.96 -17.74 4.98
N GLU A 52 -23.87 -18.34 4.51
CA GLU A 52 -23.54 -19.74 4.76
C GLU A 52 -23.23 -20.04 6.23
N LEU A 53 -22.40 -19.19 6.86
CA LEU A 53 -22.01 -19.37 8.26
C LEU A 53 -23.01 -18.71 9.25
N GLY A 54 -24.10 -18.11 8.76
CA GLY A 54 -25.09 -17.44 9.58
C GLY A 54 -24.55 -16.28 10.40
N LEU A 55 -23.60 -15.51 9.87
CA LEU A 55 -22.91 -14.45 10.62
C LEU A 55 -23.79 -13.21 10.77
N THR A 56 -23.87 -12.70 11.99
CA THR A 56 -24.47 -11.39 12.25
C THR A 56 -23.57 -10.27 11.74
N LYS A 57 -24.14 -9.06 11.51
CA LYS A 57 -23.35 -7.89 11.10
C LYS A 57 -22.26 -7.53 12.11
N SER A 58 -22.53 -7.69 13.42
CA SER A 58 -21.53 -7.50 14.47
C SER A 58 -20.38 -8.51 14.35
N GLN A 59 -20.67 -9.78 14.05
CA GLN A 59 -19.64 -10.80 13.82
C GLN A 59 -18.80 -10.49 12.58
N VAL A 60 -19.43 -10.01 11.48
CA VAL A 60 -18.70 -9.52 10.31
C VAL A 60 -17.73 -8.39 10.70
N GLY A 61 -18.18 -7.41 11.49
CA GLY A 61 -17.31 -6.35 12.02
C GLY A 61 -16.11 -6.91 12.81
N TRP A 62 -16.30 -7.95 13.63
CA TRP A 62 -15.20 -8.64 14.32
C TRP A 62 -14.20 -9.28 13.35
N THR A 63 -14.65 -9.84 12.23
CA THR A 63 -13.74 -10.43 11.23
C THR A 63 -12.90 -9.38 10.53
N ILE A 64 -13.45 -8.17 10.31
CA ILE A 64 -12.71 -7.02 9.77
C ILE A 64 -11.62 -6.60 10.78
N ILE A 65 -11.98 -6.42 12.05
CA ILE A 65 -11.01 -6.09 13.11
C ILE A 65 -9.90 -7.15 13.19
N ALA A 66 -10.25 -8.43 13.27
CA ALA A 66 -9.29 -9.52 13.38
C ALA A 66 -8.28 -9.52 12.24
N SER A 67 -8.74 -9.25 11.01
CA SER A 67 -7.88 -9.27 9.82
C SER A 67 -6.78 -8.19 9.83
N VAL A 68 -6.95 -7.11 10.59
CA VAL A 68 -5.99 -5.99 10.62
C VAL A 68 -5.29 -5.83 11.98
N ALA A 69 -5.88 -6.33 13.08
CA ALA A 69 -5.37 -6.14 14.43
C ALA A 69 -4.01 -6.81 14.64
N VAL A 70 -3.86 -8.06 14.22
CA VAL A 70 -2.61 -8.81 14.35
C VAL A 70 -1.47 -8.18 13.55
N THR A 71 -1.79 -7.48 12.47
CA THR A 71 -0.80 -6.84 11.59
C THR A 71 0.04 -5.81 12.34
N VAL A 72 -0.54 -5.14 13.36
CA VAL A 72 0.19 -4.18 14.21
C VAL A 72 1.42 -4.88 14.82
N PHE A 73 1.21 -6.02 15.48
CA PHE A 73 2.28 -6.79 16.13
C PHE A 73 3.18 -7.49 15.10
N ALA A 74 2.59 -8.03 14.04
CA ALA A 74 3.32 -8.70 12.98
C ALA A 74 4.35 -7.77 12.30
N ARG A 75 4.05 -6.48 12.12
CA ARG A 75 4.98 -5.50 11.55
C ARG A 75 6.24 -5.31 12.39
N PHE A 76 6.12 -5.26 13.70
CA PHE A 76 7.29 -5.18 14.59
C PHE A 76 8.15 -6.44 14.49
N PHE A 77 7.51 -7.61 14.57
CA PHE A 77 8.21 -8.89 14.47
C PHE A 77 8.91 -9.07 13.11
N ILE A 78 8.23 -8.73 12.02
CA ILE A 78 8.77 -8.85 10.66
C ILE A 78 9.92 -7.86 10.43
N GLY A 79 9.84 -6.63 10.95
CA GLY A 79 10.94 -5.68 10.89
C GLY A 79 12.21 -6.22 11.56
N TRP A 80 12.07 -6.76 12.79
CA TRP A 80 13.16 -7.43 13.48
C TRP A 80 13.68 -8.65 12.71
N LEU A 81 12.79 -9.44 12.09
CA LEU A 81 13.16 -10.62 11.32
C LEU A 81 13.98 -10.24 10.08
N CYS A 82 13.58 -9.16 9.34
CA CYS A 82 14.34 -8.65 8.20
C CYS A 82 15.78 -8.32 8.57
N ASP A 83 16.00 -7.64 9.70
CA ASP A 83 17.34 -7.33 10.18
C ASP A 83 18.15 -8.57 10.54
N ARG A 84 17.47 -9.62 11.02
CA ARG A 84 18.12 -10.83 11.53
C ARG A 84 18.47 -11.82 10.44
N ILE A 85 17.56 -12.13 9.54
CA ILE A 85 17.71 -13.19 8.53
C ILE A 85 17.80 -12.67 7.09
N GLY A 86 17.56 -11.39 6.88
CA GLY A 86 17.48 -10.74 5.57
C GLY A 86 16.07 -10.71 4.99
N PRO A 87 15.79 -9.74 4.10
CA PRO A 87 14.45 -9.53 3.55
C PRO A 87 13.99 -10.68 2.63
N ARG A 88 14.91 -11.34 1.92
CA ARG A 88 14.62 -12.48 1.05
C ARG A 88 13.97 -13.62 1.83
N LEU A 89 14.62 -14.07 2.89
CA LEU A 89 14.11 -15.15 3.73
C LEU A 89 12.87 -14.72 4.51
N ALA A 90 12.84 -13.49 5.03
CA ALA A 90 11.69 -12.96 5.76
C ALA A 90 10.42 -12.98 4.88
N TYR A 91 10.53 -12.54 3.62
CA TYR A 91 9.41 -12.55 2.69
C TYR A 91 9.00 -13.97 2.27
N THR A 92 9.98 -14.83 1.99
CA THR A 92 9.72 -16.25 1.68
C THR A 92 8.91 -16.90 2.79
N TRP A 93 9.33 -16.75 4.05
CA TRP A 93 8.60 -17.30 5.19
C TRP A 93 7.21 -16.67 5.37
N LEU A 94 7.10 -15.34 5.20
CA LEU A 94 5.80 -14.66 5.31
C LEU A 94 4.80 -15.19 4.27
N LEU A 95 5.22 -15.34 3.01
CA LEU A 95 4.37 -15.84 1.93
C LEU A 95 4.03 -17.33 2.09
N THR A 96 5.02 -18.17 2.36
CA THR A 96 4.81 -19.63 2.46
C THR A 96 4.00 -20.02 3.69
N LEU A 97 4.31 -19.46 4.86
CA LEU A 97 3.55 -19.74 6.08
C LEU A 97 2.19 -19.00 6.09
N GLY A 98 2.12 -17.79 5.56
CA GLY A 98 0.89 -17.03 5.42
C GLY A 98 -0.10 -17.65 4.42
N ALA A 99 0.39 -18.40 3.43
CA ALA A 99 -0.44 -19.15 2.50
C ALA A 99 -1.27 -20.26 3.19
N ILE A 100 -0.77 -20.81 4.30
CA ILE A 100 -1.46 -21.88 5.05
C ILE A 100 -2.84 -21.40 5.56
N PRO A 101 -2.95 -20.31 6.34
CA PRO A 101 -4.27 -19.82 6.77
C PRO A 101 -5.11 -19.28 5.61
N VAL A 102 -4.52 -18.77 4.52
CA VAL A 102 -5.27 -18.36 3.32
C VAL A 102 -5.94 -19.56 2.65
N ALA A 103 -5.21 -20.65 2.42
CA ALA A 103 -5.78 -21.88 1.89
C ALA A 103 -6.75 -22.54 2.88
N GLY A 104 -6.40 -22.50 4.17
CA GLY A 104 -7.11 -23.18 5.24
C GLY A 104 -8.43 -22.52 5.67
N ILE A 105 -8.68 -21.24 5.34
CA ILE A 105 -9.92 -20.55 5.76
C ILE A 105 -11.19 -21.26 5.26
N GLY A 106 -11.09 -22.01 4.17
CA GLY A 106 -12.15 -22.86 3.66
C GLY A 106 -12.56 -24.01 4.59
N LEU A 107 -11.80 -24.29 5.66
CA LEU A 107 -12.11 -25.29 6.69
C LEU A 107 -12.96 -24.71 7.82
N ALA A 108 -13.28 -23.41 7.77
CA ALA A 108 -14.11 -22.77 8.76
C ALA A 108 -15.58 -23.19 8.62
N ASP A 109 -16.17 -23.65 9.73
CA ASP A 109 -17.54 -24.12 9.81
C ASP A 109 -18.43 -23.21 10.70
N ASP A 110 -17.79 -22.34 11.49
CA ASP A 110 -18.45 -21.44 12.41
C ASP A 110 -17.75 -20.08 12.51
N PHE A 111 -18.36 -19.15 13.24
CA PHE A 111 -17.80 -17.81 13.46
C PHE A 111 -16.39 -17.87 14.08
N THR A 112 -16.18 -18.73 15.08
CA THR A 112 -14.92 -18.76 15.84
C THR A 112 -13.75 -19.23 14.97
N SER A 113 -13.93 -20.34 14.27
CA SER A 113 -12.92 -20.86 13.34
C SER A 113 -12.64 -19.86 12.23
N PHE A 114 -13.66 -19.24 11.64
CA PHE A 114 -13.52 -18.22 10.63
C PHE A 114 -12.75 -16.99 11.15
N LEU A 115 -13.08 -16.50 12.36
CA LEU A 115 -12.39 -15.38 13.01
C LEU A 115 -10.90 -15.68 13.25
N LEU A 116 -10.57 -16.88 13.69
CA LEU A 116 -9.18 -17.30 13.91
C LEU A 116 -8.39 -17.34 12.58
N PHE A 117 -8.99 -17.85 11.49
CA PHE A 117 -8.36 -17.78 10.18
C PHE A 117 -8.17 -16.33 9.71
N ARG A 118 -9.17 -15.44 9.90
CA ARG A 118 -9.05 -14.01 9.58
C ARG A 118 -7.91 -13.35 10.35
N LEU A 119 -7.77 -13.67 11.64
CA LEU A 119 -6.66 -13.20 12.46
C LEU A 119 -5.31 -13.70 11.91
N ALA A 120 -5.19 -15.00 11.62
CA ALA A 120 -3.96 -15.59 11.09
C ALA A 120 -3.58 -15.01 9.71
N ILE A 121 -4.54 -14.82 8.81
CA ILE A 121 -4.33 -14.17 7.50
C ILE A 121 -3.82 -12.75 7.67
N GLY A 122 -4.26 -12.01 8.70
CA GLY A 122 -3.80 -10.65 8.97
C GLY A 122 -2.28 -10.50 9.11
N VAL A 123 -1.55 -11.57 9.44
CA VAL A 123 -0.08 -11.55 9.53
C VAL A 123 0.58 -11.16 8.21
N ILE A 124 -0.01 -11.57 7.06
CA ILE A 124 0.53 -11.22 5.73
C ILE A 124 0.48 -9.72 5.41
N GLY A 125 -0.35 -8.96 6.13
CA GLY A 125 -0.37 -7.49 6.04
C GLY A 125 0.94 -6.82 6.50
N ALA A 126 1.83 -7.56 7.19
CA ALA A 126 3.17 -7.09 7.52
C ALA A 126 4.12 -7.07 6.30
N SER A 127 3.71 -7.58 5.15
CA SER A 127 4.46 -7.58 3.88
C SER A 127 4.93 -6.17 3.47
N PHE A 128 4.19 -5.12 3.80
CA PHE A 128 4.59 -3.74 3.57
C PHE A 128 5.98 -3.43 4.15
N VAL A 129 6.27 -3.88 5.36
CA VAL A 129 7.57 -3.62 6.03
C VAL A 129 8.71 -4.24 5.22
N ILE A 130 8.56 -5.50 4.78
CA ILE A 130 9.59 -6.16 3.98
C ILE A 130 9.75 -5.46 2.63
N THR A 131 8.63 -5.06 2.01
CA THR A 131 8.63 -4.37 0.72
C THR A 131 9.44 -3.09 0.78
N GLN A 132 9.20 -2.22 1.77
CA GLN A 132 9.93 -0.97 1.93
C GLN A 132 11.40 -1.23 2.29
N TYR A 133 11.66 -2.19 3.18
CA TYR A 133 13.02 -2.58 3.56
C TYR A 133 13.82 -3.08 2.35
N HIS A 134 13.30 -4.07 1.64
CA HIS A 134 14.00 -4.72 0.54
C HIS A 134 14.25 -3.76 -0.62
N THR A 135 13.25 -2.94 -0.98
CA THR A 135 13.40 -1.89 -1.98
C THR A 135 14.50 -0.89 -1.57
N SER A 136 14.49 -0.44 -0.31
CA SER A 136 15.48 0.52 0.19
C SER A 136 16.92 -0.02 0.19
N VAL A 137 17.10 -1.33 0.36
CA VAL A 137 18.42 -1.96 0.29
C VAL A 137 18.93 -2.02 -1.16
N MET A 138 18.04 -2.18 -2.14
CA MET A 138 18.40 -2.34 -3.55
C MET A 138 18.68 -1.02 -4.28
N PHE A 139 18.12 0.11 -3.83
CA PHE A 139 18.19 1.38 -4.54
C PHE A 139 19.00 2.44 -3.79
N ALA A 140 19.71 3.26 -4.55
CA ALA A 140 20.51 4.36 -4.04
C ALA A 140 19.61 5.52 -3.56
N PRO A 141 20.11 6.41 -2.67
CA PRO A 141 19.31 7.49 -2.09
C PRO A 141 18.62 8.41 -3.09
N ASN A 142 19.19 8.60 -4.28
CA ASN A 142 18.64 9.46 -5.34
C ASN A 142 17.35 8.91 -5.98
N VAL A 143 17.07 7.60 -5.88
CA VAL A 143 15.91 6.95 -6.50
C VAL A 143 15.08 6.09 -5.54
N VAL A 144 15.54 5.91 -4.31
CA VAL A 144 14.88 5.04 -3.33
C VAL A 144 13.48 5.50 -2.98
N GLY A 145 13.24 6.81 -2.95
CA GLY A 145 11.92 7.38 -2.69
C GLY A 145 10.91 6.97 -3.78
N ALA A 146 11.26 7.17 -5.05
CA ALA A 146 10.44 6.75 -6.18
C ALA A 146 10.22 5.23 -6.21
N ALA A 147 11.27 4.44 -5.94
CA ALA A 147 11.18 2.99 -5.92
C ALA A 147 10.25 2.50 -4.80
N ASN A 148 10.35 3.06 -3.59
CA ASN A 148 9.48 2.73 -2.47
C ASN A 148 8.03 3.14 -2.71
N ALA A 149 7.77 4.34 -3.25
CA ALA A 149 6.42 4.81 -3.57
C ALA A 149 5.75 3.92 -4.63
N THR A 150 6.50 3.55 -5.68
CA THR A 150 6.00 2.68 -6.74
C THR A 150 5.71 1.28 -6.21
N SER A 151 6.63 0.67 -5.46
CA SER A 151 6.42 -0.67 -4.89
C SER A 151 5.26 -0.71 -3.89
N ALA A 152 5.04 0.38 -3.13
CA ALA A 152 3.91 0.50 -2.22
C ALA A 152 2.58 0.64 -2.98
N GLY A 153 2.48 1.55 -3.94
CA GLY A 153 1.26 1.78 -4.72
C GLY A 153 0.85 0.54 -5.51
N TRP A 154 1.79 -0.08 -6.24
CA TRP A 154 1.49 -1.27 -7.03
C TRP A 154 1.20 -2.51 -6.18
N GLY A 155 1.79 -2.61 -5.00
CA GLY A 155 1.42 -3.66 -4.05
C GLY A 155 0.01 -3.49 -3.52
N ASN A 156 -0.40 -2.27 -3.13
CA ASN A 156 -1.76 -1.97 -2.63
C ASN A 156 -2.85 -2.24 -3.68
N LEU A 157 -2.53 -2.19 -4.98
CA LEU A 157 -3.46 -2.58 -6.05
C LEU A 157 -4.05 -3.98 -5.84
N GLY A 158 -3.33 -4.88 -5.16
CA GLY A 158 -3.83 -6.21 -4.82
C GLY A 158 -5.18 -6.16 -4.13
N GLY A 159 -5.43 -5.19 -3.25
CA GLY A 159 -6.71 -4.99 -2.56
C GLY A 159 -7.86 -4.59 -3.50
N GLY A 160 -7.57 -3.77 -4.52
CA GLY A 160 -8.56 -3.41 -5.55
C GLY A 160 -8.83 -4.54 -6.56
N VAL A 161 -7.75 -5.16 -7.04
CA VAL A 161 -7.84 -6.26 -8.03
C VAL A 161 -8.55 -7.47 -7.45
N THR A 162 -8.39 -7.77 -6.18
CA THR A 162 -9.07 -8.89 -5.51
C THR A 162 -10.59 -8.73 -5.55
N GLN A 163 -11.11 -7.49 -5.51
CA GLN A 163 -12.56 -7.23 -5.57
C GLN A 163 -13.16 -7.68 -6.90
N ILE A 164 -12.38 -7.71 -7.97
CA ILE A 164 -12.80 -8.19 -9.30
C ILE A 164 -12.50 -9.68 -9.46
N VAL A 165 -11.27 -10.06 -9.18
CA VAL A 165 -10.76 -11.39 -9.57
C VAL A 165 -11.32 -12.49 -8.68
N MET A 166 -11.54 -12.24 -7.38
CA MET A 166 -12.11 -13.27 -6.49
C MET A 166 -13.54 -13.68 -6.87
N PRO A 167 -14.48 -12.75 -7.15
CA PRO A 167 -15.80 -13.15 -7.68
C PRO A 167 -15.72 -13.89 -9.01
N LEU A 168 -14.76 -13.54 -9.89
CA LEU A 168 -14.58 -14.26 -11.15
C LEU A 168 -14.08 -15.71 -10.94
N ILE A 169 -13.11 -15.91 -10.03
CA ILE A 169 -12.63 -17.24 -9.65
C ILE A 169 -13.77 -18.05 -9.03
N PHE A 170 -14.53 -17.45 -8.13
CA PHE A 170 -15.70 -18.05 -7.50
C PHE A 170 -16.75 -18.50 -8.53
N THR A 171 -17.12 -17.59 -9.44
CA THR A 171 -18.06 -17.91 -10.53
C THR A 171 -17.53 -19.00 -11.45
N GLY A 172 -16.20 -18.99 -11.72
CA GLY A 172 -15.54 -20.02 -12.50
C GLY A 172 -15.67 -21.42 -11.87
N PHE A 173 -15.60 -21.53 -10.54
CA PHE A 173 -15.83 -22.82 -9.85
C PHE A 173 -17.30 -23.26 -9.92
N ILE A 174 -18.26 -22.34 -9.85
CA ILE A 174 -19.68 -22.67 -10.01
C ILE A 174 -19.98 -23.14 -11.43
N VAL A 175 -19.60 -22.35 -12.44
CA VAL A 175 -19.96 -22.62 -13.84
C VAL A 175 -19.10 -23.74 -14.44
N GLY A 176 -17.78 -23.73 -14.15
CA GLY A 176 -16.84 -24.67 -14.76
C GLY A 176 -16.80 -26.06 -14.10
N PHE A 177 -17.04 -26.11 -12.79
CA PHE A 177 -16.92 -27.34 -12.00
C PHE A 177 -18.21 -27.74 -11.28
N SER A 178 -19.30 -26.99 -11.48
CA SER A 178 -20.63 -27.25 -10.86
C SER A 178 -20.56 -27.30 -9.31
N PHE A 179 -19.67 -26.48 -8.72
CA PHE A 179 -19.58 -26.39 -7.26
C PHE A 179 -20.79 -25.61 -6.71
N THR A 180 -21.18 -25.96 -5.49
CA THR A 180 -22.12 -25.11 -4.72
C THR A 180 -21.42 -23.81 -4.32
N GLU A 181 -22.19 -22.75 -3.99
CA GLU A 181 -21.62 -21.49 -3.53
C GLU A 181 -20.67 -21.67 -2.32
N ALA A 182 -21.09 -22.54 -1.39
CA ALA A 182 -20.27 -22.92 -0.23
C ALA A 182 -18.92 -23.55 -0.61
N ALA A 183 -18.89 -24.47 -1.58
CA ALA A 183 -17.67 -25.10 -2.05
C ALA A 183 -16.83 -24.15 -2.90
N ALA A 184 -17.47 -23.28 -3.68
CA ALA A 184 -16.78 -22.40 -4.62
C ALA A 184 -15.95 -21.33 -3.94
N TRP A 185 -16.44 -20.64 -2.88
CA TRP A 185 -15.63 -19.65 -2.17
C TRP A 185 -14.44 -20.30 -1.43
N ARG A 186 -14.63 -21.51 -0.89
CA ARG A 186 -13.56 -22.30 -0.26
C ARG A 186 -12.48 -22.67 -1.28
N ALA A 187 -12.87 -23.15 -2.45
CA ALA A 187 -11.96 -23.50 -3.53
C ALA A 187 -11.23 -22.25 -4.07
N ALA A 188 -11.92 -21.10 -4.16
CA ALA A 188 -11.30 -19.84 -4.56
C ALA A 188 -10.19 -19.42 -3.59
N MET A 189 -10.46 -19.42 -2.28
CA MET A 189 -9.45 -19.08 -1.27
C MET A 189 -8.31 -20.10 -1.22
N PHE A 190 -8.60 -21.39 -1.37
CA PHE A 190 -7.59 -22.44 -1.48
C PHE A 190 -6.65 -22.19 -2.66
N SER A 191 -7.20 -21.85 -3.82
CA SER A 191 -6.42 -21.51 -5.02
C SER A 191 -5.50 -20.32 -4.80
N VAL A 192 -5.99 -19.26 -4.14
CA VAL A 192 -5.19 -18.09 -3.76
C VAL A 192 -4.06 -18.46 -2.80
N GLY A 193 -4.35 -19.34 -1.83
CA GLY A 193 -3.32 -19.84 -0.92
C GLY A 193 -2.20 -20.58 -1.67
N ILE A 194 -2.54 -21.46 -2.61
CA ILE A 194 -1.54 -22.16 -3.45
C ILE A 194 -0.70 -21.14 -4.25
N VAL A 195 -1.33 -20.17 -4.90
CA VAL A 195 -0.61 -19.16 -5.69
C VAL A 195 0.32 -18.35 -4.78
N THR A 196 -0.14 -17.94 -3.60
CA THR A 196 0.67 -17.21 -2.61
C THR A 196 1.88 -18.04 -2.17
N PHE A 197 1.69 -19.34 -1.92
CA PHE A 197 2.78 -20.28 -1.59
C PHE A 197 3.82 -20.39 -2.70
N LEU A 198 3.37 -20.53 -3.95
CA LEU A 198 4.25 -20.63 -5.12
C LEU A 198 5.03 -19.32 -5.35
N ILE A 199 4.40 -18.16 -5.12
CA ILE A 199 5.09 -16.87 -5.15
C ILE A 199 6.17 -16.80 -4.07
N GLY A 200 5.92 -17.34 -2.87
CA GLY A 200 6.93 -17.43 -1.81
C GLY A 200 8.15 -18.25 -2.21
N ILE A 201 7.95 -19.39 -2.88
CA ILE A 201 9.03 -20.20 -3.44
C ILE A 201 9.76 -19.45 -4.55
N ALA A 202 9.04 -18.84 -5.49
CA ALA A 202 9.62 -18.04 -6.56
C ALA A 202 10.44 -16.87 -6.01
N TYR A 203 9.95 -16.21 -4.96
CA TYR A 203 10.66 -15.12 -4.30
C TYR A 203 12.02 -15.55 -3.77
N TYR A 204 12.10 -16.73 -3.15
CA TYR A 204 13.36 -17.29 -2.67
C TYR A 204 14.40 -17.47 -3.78
N PHE A 205 14.00 -17.99 -4.93
CA PHE A 205 14.93 -18.28 -6.02
C PHE A 205 15.26 -17.07 -6.89
N LEU A 206 14.33 -16.13 -7.03
CA LEU A 206 14.45 -15.00 -7.95
C LEU A 206 14.99 -13.73 -7.30
N THR A 207 15.09 -13.66 -5.97
CA THR A 207 15.60 -12.48 -5.27
C THR A 207 16.88 -12.75 -4.51
N GLN A 208 17.52 -11.66 -4.06
CA GLN A 208 18.73 -11.64 -3.25
C GLN A 208 18.55 -10.56 -2.18
N ASP A 209 19.13 -10.75 -0.97
CA ASP A 209 18.91 -9.81 0.15
C ASP A 209 19.45 -8.39 -0.13
N ALA A 210 20.58 -8.28 -0.81
CA ALA A 210 21.23 -7.02 -1.13
C ALA A 210 21.92 -7.10 -2.50
N PRO A 211 22.29 -5.99 -3.14
CA PRO A 211 22.98 -6.00 -4.43
C PRO A 211 24.26 -6.85 -4.46
N ASP A 212 24.96 -6.92 -3.33
CA ASP A 212 26.26 -7.58 -3.20
C ASP A 212 26.17 -9.01 -2.69
N GLY A 213 24.99 -9.54 -2.39
CA GLY A 213 24.81 -10.92 -1.91
C GLY A 213 23.74 -11.07 -0.82
N ASN A 214 23.66 -12.25 -0.27
CA ASN A 214 22.72 -12.53 0.83
C ASN A 214 23.33 -12.17 2.18
N TYR A 215 22.52 -11.80 3.14
CA TYR A 215 22.95 -11.35 4.48
C TYR A 215 23.82 -12.38 5.20
N LYS A 216 23.56 -13.68 5.02
CA LYS A 216 24.41 -14.72 5.61
C LYS A 216 25.85 -14.65 5.08
N GLU A 217 26.00 -14.47 3.77
CA GLU A 217 27.30 -14.38 3.08
C GLU A 217 28.01 -13.07 3.41
N LEU A 218 27.26 -11.95 3.37
CA LEU A 218 27.80 -10.61 3.67
C LEU A 218 28.29 -10.50 5.12
N ARG A 219 27.62 -11.14 6.08
CA ARG A 219 28.06 -11.21 7.47
C ARG A 219 29.31 -12.05 7.63
N ALA A 220 29.38 -13.19 6.94
CA ALA A 220 30.58 -14.03 6.96
C ALA A 220 31.82 -13.30 6.43
N LYS A 221 31.62 -12.36 5.49
CA LYS A 221 32.67 -11.48 4.94
C LYS A 221 32.92 -10.22 5.77
N GLY A 222 32.22 -10.00 6.90
CA GLY A 222 32.36 -8.79 7.72
C GLY A 222 31.84 -7.51 7.08
N LEU A 223 31.01 -7.61 6.02
CA LEU A 223 30.50 -6.48 5.25
C LEU A 223 29.20 -5.86 5.82
N LEU A 224 28.54 -6.52 6.77
CA LEU A 224 27.37 -5.98 7.46
C LEU A 224 27.69 -5.60 8.89
N PRO A 225 27.19 -4.44 9.37
CA PRO A 225 27.41 -4.00 10.75
C PRO A 225 26.69 -4.89 11.77
N SER A 226 27.19 -4.90 13.01
CA SER A 226 26.56 -5.56 14.14
C SER A 226 25.26 -4.88 14.56
N LYS A 227 24.32 -5.66 15.13
CA LYS A 227 22.90 -5.35 15.31
C LYS A 227 22.54 -4.33 16.40
N ASP A 228 23.50 -3.84 17.19
CA ASP A 228 23.20 -3.17 18.46
C ASP A 228 22.79 -1.69 18.39
N LYS A 229 22.85 -1.04 17.21
CA LYS A 229 22.63 0.41 17.07
C LYS A 229 21.18 0.85 16.80
N VAL A 230 20.23 -0.07 16.61
CA VAL A 230 18.88 0.26 16.13
C VAL A 230 17.92 0.71 17.24
N THR A 231 18.12 0.23 18.47
CA THR A 231 17.16 0.43 19.58
C THR A 231 17.05 1.90 20.02
N GLY A 232 18.13 2.66 20.03
CA GLY A 232 18.11 4.07 20.44
C GLY A 232 17.37 5.01 19.47
N ALA A 233 17.38 4.70 18.16
CA ALA A 233 16.69 5.49 17.15
C ALA A 233 15.15 5.37 17.28
N TYR A 234 14.64 4.21 17.70
CA TYR A 234 13.23 3.97 17.90
C TYR A 234 12.66 4.84 19.04
N PHE A 235 13.33 4.87 20.18
CA PHE A 235 12.93 5.70 21.32
C PHE A 235 13.01 7.20 21.02
N SER A 236 14.01 7.64 20.26
CA SER A 236 14.11 9.03 19.80
C SER A 236 12.94 9.44 18.91
N ALA A 237 12.47 8.55 18.03
CA ALA A 237 11.30 8.81 17.20
C ALA A 237 10.03 8.91 18.04
N MET A 238 9.85 8.06 19.05
CA MET A 238 8.66 8.06 19.91
C MET A 238 8.57 9.30 20.81
N ALA A 239 9.68 10.00 21.05
CA ALA A 239 9.69 11.24 21.86
C ALA A 239 9.19 12.47 21.06
N ASP A 240 9.08 12.39 19.73
CA ASP A 240 8.65 13.50 18.88
C ASP A 240 7.13 13.52 18.72
N TYR A 241 6.47 14.58 19.21
CA TYR A 241 4.99 14.73 19.09
C TYR A 241 4.47 14.68 17.66
N ARG A 242 5.27 15.11 16.68
CA ARG A 242 4.92 15.09 15.26
C ARG A 242 4.71 13.67 14.73
N VAL A 243 5.45 12.70 15.26
CA VAL A 243 5.29 11.28 14.94
C VAL A 243 3.90 10.79 15.36
N TRP A 244 3.42 11.20 16.54
CA TRP A 244 2.09 10.84 17.03
C TRP A 244 0.95 11.55 16.28
N LEU A 245 1.15 12.81 15.90
CA LEU A 245 0.19 13.48 15.01
C LEU A 245 0.07 12.74 13.68
N MET A 246 1.19 12.35 13.08
CA MET A 246 1.22 11.61 11.83
C MET A 246 0.71 10.17 11.98
N PHE A 247 0.91 9.55 13.14
CA PHE A 247 0.29 8.26 13.50
C PHE A 247 -1.24 8.34 13.42
N VAL A 248 -1.85 9.35 14.04
CA VAL A 248 -3.30 9.57 14.01
C VAL A 248 -3.77 9.91 12.58
N ILE A 249 -3.06 10.79 11.88
CA ILE A 249 -3.35 11.17 10.50
C ILE A 249 -3.31 9.95 9.58
N TYR A 250 -2.28 9.11 9.70
CA TYR A 250 -2.19 7.91 8.87
C TYR A 250 -3.23 6.85 9.24
N GLY A 251 -3.69 6.84 10.51
CA GLY A 251 -4.88 6.10 10.94
C GLY A 251 -6.16 6.56 10.24
N ALA A 252 -6.27 7.86 9.97
CA ALA A 252 -7.43 8.45 9.32
C ALA A 252 -7.43 8.32 7.77
N CYS A 253 -6.30 8.02 7.12
CA CYS A 253 -6.26 7.74 5.68
C CYS A 253 -6.02 6.25 5.38
N PHE A 254 -4.84 5.71 5.63
CA PHE A 254 -4.56 4.31 5.37
C PHE A 254 -5.44 3.34 6.19
N GLY A 255 -5.79 3.74 7.44
CA GLY A 255 -6.73 2.95 8.24
C GLY A 255 -8.11 2.86 7.60
N ILE A 256 -8.57 3.93 6.97
CA ILE A 256 -9.84 3.96 6.24
C ILE A 256 -9.73 3.17 4.93
N GLU A 257 -8.59 3.23 4.22
CA GLU A 257 -8.36 2.35 3.07
C GLU A 257 -8.53 0.88 3.43
N LEU A 258 -7.89 0.42 4.51
CA LEU A 258 -7.98 -0.97 4.94
C LEU A 258 -9.41 -1.36 5.36
N LEU A 259 -10.11 -0.47 6.08
CA LEU A 259 -11.49 -0.68 6.50
C LEU A 259 -12.42 -0.82 5.31
N VAL A 260 -12.32 0.10 4.35
CA VAL A 260 -13.17 0.15 3.15
C VAL A 260 -12.90 -1.06 2.27
N ASN A 261 -11.64 -1.40 2.00
CA ASN A 261 -11.30 -2.61 1.24
C ASN A 261 -11.89 -3.90 1.86
N GLY A 262 -12.04 -3.91 3.20
CA GLY A 262 -12.63 -5.04 3.93
C GLY A 262 -14.16 -5.07 4.00
N SER A 263 -14.86 -3.96 3.72
CA SER A 263 -16.29 -3.81 4.01
C SER A 263 -17.14 -3.30 2.85
N ILE A 264 -16.55 -2.65 1.84
CA ILE A 264 -17.30 -1.87 0.84
C ILE A 264 -18.21 -2.71 -0.06
N ALA A 265 -17.77 -3.91 -0.47
CA ALA A 265 -18.59 -4.79 -1.30
C ALA A 265 -19.87 -5.21 -0.55
N LEU A 266 -19.74 -5.59 0.72
CA LEU A 266 -20.87 -5.94 1.56
C LEU A 266 -21.78 -4.73 1.84
N TYR A 267 -21.20 -3.54 2.04
CA TYR A 267 -21.95 -2.30 2.19
C TYR A 267 -22.86 -2.04 0.97
N PHE A 268 -22.35 -2.23 -0.25
CA PHE A 268 -23.18 -2.06 -1.45
C PHE A 268 -24.38 -2.98 -1.45
N VAL A 269 -24.19 -4.26 -1.16
CA VAL A 269 -25.28 -5.25 -1.17
C VAL A 269 -26.31 -4.98 -0.07
N ASP A 270 -25.86 -4.60 1.11
CA ASP A 270 -26.75 -4.38 2.26
C ASP A 270 -27.49 -3.03 2.20
N TYR A 271 -26.88 -2.01 1.58
CA TYR A 271 -27.44 -0.65 1.62
C TYR A 271 -28.23 -0.27 0.37
N PHE A 272 -27.82 -0.73 -0.82
CA PHE A 272 -28.47 -0.30 -2.07
C PHE A 272 -29.54 -1.29 -2.54
N GLY A 273 -30.74 -0.76 -2.75
CA GLY A 273 -31.89 -1.56 -3.24
C GLY A 273 -31.67 -2.23 -4.59
N PHE A 274 -30.66 -1.78 -5.37
CA PHE A 274 -30.24 -2.38 -6.63
C PHE A 274 -29.94 -3.89 -6.50
N PHE A 275 -29.40 -4.32 -5.37
CA PHE A 275 -29.00 -5.71 -5.14
C PHE A 275 -30.14 -6.60 -4.59
N LYS A 276 -31.32 -6.05 -4.30
CA LYS A 276 -32.47 -6.83 -3.78
C LYS A 276 -32.93 -7.89 -4.76
N GLY A 277 -32.95 -9.13 -4.32
CA GLY A 277 -33.40 -10.28 -5.14
C GLY A 277 -32.38 -10.79 -6.17
N MET A 278 -31.19 -10.19 -6.21
CA MET A 278 -30.08 -10.64 -7.05
C MET A 278 -29.50 -11.94 -6.47
N PRO A 279 -29.18 -12.96 -7.31
CA PRO A 279 -28.44 -14.14 -6.86
C PRO A 279 -27.11 -13.76 -6.18
N LEU A 280 -26.72 -14.47 -5.11
CA LEU A 280 -25.54 -14.12 -4.31
C LEU A 280 -24.26 -14.01 -5.14
N ALA A 281 -24.06 -14.94 -6.09
CA ALA A 281 -22.89 -14.92 -6.97
C ALA A 281 -22.85 -13.67 -7.86
N GLU A 282 -23.98 -13.25 -8.41
CA GLU A 282 -24.12 -12.05 -9.24
C GLU A 282 -23.95 -10.79 -8.41
N ALA A 283 -24.54 -10.75 -7.20
CA ALA A 283 -24.37 -9.66 -6.25
C ALA A 283 -22.92 -9.49 -5.84
N ALA A 284 -22.19 -10.58 -5.54
CA ALA A 284 -20.78 -10.56 -5.19
C ALA A 284 -19.91 -10.03 -6.34
N LEU A 285 -20.14 -10.48 -7.58
CA LEU A 285 -19.42 -10.00 -8.75
C LEU A 285 -19.67 -8.51 -9.01
N THR A 286 -20.94 -8.09 -9.01
CA THR A 286 -21.33 -6.71 -9.31
C THR A 286 -20.84 -5.75 -8.22
N ALA A 287 -21.03 -6.10 -6.95
CA ALA A 287 -20.52 -5.30 -5.83
C ALA A 287 -18.98 -5.24 -5.82
N GLY A 288 -18.31 -6.35 -6.14
CA GLY A 288 -16.85 -6.41 -6.26
C GLY A 288 -16.32 -5.51 -7.39
N LEU A 289 -16.97 -5.51 -8.56
CA LEU A 289 -16.61 -4.62 -9.68
C LEU A 289 -16.71 -3.13 -9.27
N ILE A 290 -17.76 -2.74 -8.56
CA ILE A 290 -17.91 -1.36 -8.08
C ILE A 290 -16.89 -1.05 -6.99
N ALA A 291 -16.73 -1.95 -6.03
CA ALA A 291 -15.77 -1.82 -4.93
C ALA A 291 -14.32 -1.69 -5.43
N SER A 292 -13.97 -2.36 -6.54
CA SER A 292 -12.64 -2.31 -7.12
C SER A 292 -12.21 -0.90 -7.52
N LEU A 293 -13.15 -0.03 -7.89
CA LEU A 293 -12.87 1.36 -8.26
C LEU A 293 -12.14 2.10 -7.13
N PHE A 294 -12.44 1.77 -5.88
CA PHE A 294 -11.75 2.32 -4.73
C PHE A 294 -10.27 1.93 -4.72
N GLY A 295 -9.95 0.65 -4.76
CA GLY A 295 -8.57 0.17 -4.66
C GLY A 295 -7.72 0.42 -5.92
N LEU A 296 -8.34 0.43 -7.11
CA LEU A 296 -7.64 0.67 -8.38
C LEU A 296 -7.07 2.10 -8.50
N MET A 297 -7.62 3.06 -7.76
CA MET A 297 -7.05 4.42 -7.72
C MET A 297 -5.60 4.45 -7.22
N ASN A 298 -5.12 3.42 -6.52
CA ASN A 298 -3.73 3.26 -6.10
C ASN A 298 -2.71 3.29 -7.27
N ILE A 299 -3.14 3.06 -8.51
CA ILE A 299 -2.28 3.12 -9.70
C ILE A 299 -1.57 4.48 -9.79
N PHE A 300 -2.29 5.58 -9.52
CA PHE A 300 -1.78 6.94 -9.71
C PHE A 300 -2.07 7.90 -8.56
N ALA A 301 -3.19 7.76 -7.82
CA ALA A 301 -3.64 8.77 -6.87
C ALA A 301 -2.67 8.97 -5.71
N ARG A 302 -2.04 7.89 -5.22
CA ARG A 302 -1.01 7.98 -4.17
C ARG A 302 0.21 8.76 -4.65
N THR A 303 0.64 8.54 -5.88
CA THR A 303 1.74 9.29 -6.51
C THR A 303 1.37 10.76 -6.67
N LEU A 304 0.13 11.07 -7.08
CA LEU A 304 -0.37 12.46 -7.17
C LEU A 304 -0.31 13.16 -5.82
N GLY A 305 -0.66 12.48 -4.72
CA GLY A 305 -0.54 13.01 -3.37
C GLY A 305 0.87 13.50 -3.04
N GLY A 306 1.88 12.72 -3.42
CA GLY A 306 3.30 13.09 -3.30
C GLY A 306 3.70 14.26 -4.20
N ILE A 307 3.31 14.23 -5.47
CA ILE A 307 3.60 15.30 -6.46
C ILE A 307 3.02 16.64 -6.01
N PHE A 308 1.76 16.66 -5.58
CA PHE A 308 1.17 17.88 -5.04
C PHE A 308 1.86 18.33 -3.76
N GLY A 309 2.27 17.41 -2.89
CA GLY A 309 3.09 17.73 -1.73
C GLY A 309 4.40 18.42 -2.11
N ASP A 310 5.08 17.97 -3.16
CA ASP A 310 6.29 18.58 -3.69
C ASP A 310 6.00 19.96 -4.33
N ASN A 311 4.90 20.13 -5.07
CA ASN A 311 4.51 21.40 -5.66
C ASN A 311 4.19 22.45 -4.60
N PHE A 312 3.46 22.09 -3.54
CA PHE A 312 3.21 22.97 -2.41
C PHE A 312 4.48 23.30 -1.63
N ALA A 313 5.44 22.33 -1.55
CA ALA A 313 6.73 22.58 -0.95
C ALA A 313 7.58 23.56 -1.76
N ALA A 314 7.49 23.55 -3.08
CA ALA A 314 8.14 24.54 -3.94
C ALA A 314 7.67 25.98 -3.63
N LEU A 315 6.39 26.12 -3.24
CA LEU A 315 5.80 27.43 -2.91
C LEU A 315 6.11 27.86 -1.46
N TRP A 316 5.94 26.96 -0.49
CA TRP A 316 5.91 27.31 0.93
C TRP A 316 6.82 26.41 1.82
N GLY A 317 7.75 25.67 1.23
CA GLY A 317 8.64 24.78 1.99
C GLY A 317 7.91 23.63 2.71
N LEU A 318 8.40 23.24 3.87
CA LEU A 318 7.77 22.17 4.67
C LEU A 318 6.33 22.51 5.08
N ARG A 319 6.04 23.79 5.30
CA ARG A 319 4.67 24.26 5.57
C ARG A 319 3.74 24.00 4.39
N GLY A 320 4.22 24.08 3.17
CA GLY A 320 3.46 23.70 1.97
C GLY A 320 3.04 22.23 2.00
N ARG A 321 3.96 21.32 2.37
CA ARG A 321 3.64 19.89 2.49
C ARG A 321 2.55 19.59 3.52
N THR A 322 2.65 20.22 4.69
CA THR A 322 1.62 20.06 5.75
C THR A 322 0.29 20.71 5.38
N THR A 323 0.31 21.81 4.65
CA THR A 323 -0.91 22.44 4.10
C THR A 323 -1.57 21.53 3.06
N TRP A 324 -0.79 20.93 2.16
CA TRP A 324 -1.33 19.97 1.20
C TRP A 324 -1.92 18.73 1.90
N LEU A 325 -1.23 18.21 2.91
CA LEU A 325 -1.73 17.09 3.74
C LEU A 325 -3.07 17.44 4.39
N PHE A 326 -3.20 18.67 4.93
CA PHE A 326 -4.48 19.16 5.46
C PHE A 326 -5.59 19.17 4.39
N ILE A 327 -5.32 19.71 3.20
CA ILE A 327 -6.29 19.78 2.10
C ILE A 327 -6.72 18.40 1.64
N ALA A 328 -5.77 17.49 1.45
CA ALA A 328 -6.05 16.13 1.00
C ALA A 328 -6.91 15.37 2.01
N LEU A 329 -6.55 15.43 3.30
CA LEU A 329 -7.27 14.73 4.36
C LEU A 329 -8.65 15.37 4.63
N LEU A 330 -8.76 16.69 4.53
CA LEU A 330 -10.06 17.37 4.60
C LEU A 330 -10.97 16.94 3.45
N GLY A 331 -10.42 16.87 2.23
CA GLY A 331 -11.13 16.37 1.05
C GLY A 331 -11.58 14.91 1.21
N GLU A 332 -10.76 14.07 1.82
CA GLU A 332 -11.09 12.67 2.14
C GLU A 332 -12.30 12.59 3.07
N GLY A 333 -12.27 13.31 4.21
CA GLY A 333 -13.35 13.29 5.19
C GLY A 333 -14.67 13.80 4.59
N LEU A 334 -14.64 14.92 3.85
CA LEU A 334 -15.81 15.49 3.19
C LEU A 334 -16.36 14.57 2.08
N ALA A 335 -15.48 13.94 1.29
CA ALA A 335 -15.88 13.02 0.24
C ALA A 335 -16.47 11.72 0.83
N LEU A 336 -15.96 11.22 1.95
CA LEU A 336 -16.53 10.08 2.65
C LEU A 336 -17.92 10.39 3.23
N MET A 337 -18.08 11.57 3.83
CA MET A 337 -19.38 12.04 4.31
C MET A 337 -20.38 12.14 3.14
N LEU A 338 -19.97 12.68 2.01
CA LEU A 338 -20.80 12.78 0.80
C LEU A 338 -21.16 11.37 0.29
N PHE A 339 -20.19 10.47 0.13
CA PHE A 339 -20.41 9.08 -0.30
C PHE A 339 -21.41 8.36 0.60
N SER A 340 -21.27 8.50 1.91
CA SER A 340 -22.11 7.80 2.89
C SER A 340 -23.61 8.18 2.80
N GLN A 341 -23.92 9.35 2.26
CA GLN A 341 -25.29 9.89 2.16
C GLN A 341 -25.93 9.67 0.79
N MET A 342 -25.27 8.95 -0.12
CA MET A 342 -25.81 8.72 -1.46
C MET A 342 -26.93 7.67 -1.43
N PRO A 343 -28.17 8.03 -1.82
CA PRO A 343 -29.32 7.13 -1.71
C PRO A 343 -29.40 6.09 -2.83
N ILE A 344 -28.72 6.31 -3.94
CA ILE A 344 -28.74 5.45 -5.13
C ILE A 344 -27.32 5.16 -5.64
N LEU A 345 -27.14 3.98 -6.20
CA LEU A 345 -25.85 3.47 -6.64
C LEU A 345 -25.18 4.37 -7.71
N VAL A 346 -25.98 4.93 -8.64
CA VAL A 346 -25.48 5.82 -9.72
C VAL A 346 -24.79 7.07 -9.16
N LEU A 347 -25.25 7.61 -8.04
CA LEU A 347 -24.60 8.73 -7.36
C LEU A 347 -23.46 8.28 -6.42
N ALA A 348 -23.58 7.07 -5.86
CA ALA A 348 -22.55 6.52 -4.98
C ALA A 348 -21.24 6.23 -5.72
N ILE A 349 -21.29 5.78 -6.98
CA ILE A 349 -20.09 5.44 -7.76
C ILE A 349 -19.14 6.66 -7.95
N PRO A 350 -19.57 7.81 -8.49
CA PRO A 350 -18.68 8.96 -8.65
C PRO A 350 -18.20 9.53 -7.32
N THR A 351 -19.03 9.49 -6.27
CA THR A 351 -18.60 9.93 -4.93
C THR A 351 -17.61 8.96 -4.29
N LEU A 352 -17.72 7.66 -4.55
CA LEU A 352 -16.71 6.66 -4.17
C LEU A 352 -15.35 6.94 -4.84
N ILE A 353 -15.35 7.24 -6.14
CA ILE A 353 -14.13 7.57 -6.88
C ILE A 353 -13.48 8.85 -6.30
N LEU A 354 -14.28 9.87 -6.02
CA LEU A 354 -13.80 11.11 -5.40
C LEU A 354 -13.22 10.84 -4.00
N PHE A 355 -13.91 10.05 -3.19
CA PHE A 355 -13.46 9.64 -1.86
C PHE A 355 -12.15 8.87 -1.96
N SER A 356 -12.07 7.86 -2.82
CA SER A 356 -10.84 7.09 -3.03
C SER A 356 -9.67 7.95 -3.50
N LEU A 357 -9.92 8.90 -4.42
CA LEU A 357 -8.88 9.82 -4.90
C LEU A 357 -8.25 10.59 -3.73
N PHE A 358 -9.05 11.16 -2.85
CA PHE A 358 -8.56 11.91 -1.69
C PHE A 358 -7.91 11.01 -0.65
N THR A 359 -8.43 9.79 -0.39
CA THR A 359 -7.82 8.82 0.52
C THR A 359 -6.40 8.47 0.08
N GLN A 360 -6.23 8.10 -1.18
CA GLN A 360 -4.92 7.74 -1.72
C GLN A 360 -3.96 8.95 -1.77
N MET A 361 -4.48 10.15 -2.11
CA MET A 361 -3.67 11.37 -2.07
C MET A 361 -3.24 11.73 -0.66
N SER A 362 -4.09 11.54 0.38
CA SER A 362 -3.74 11.78 1.78
C SER A 362 -2.59 10.89 2.24
N GLU A 363 -2.60 9.63 1.81
CA GLU A 363 -1.53 8.69 2.10
C GLU A 363 -0.19 9.12 1.46
N GLY A 364 -0.23 9.52 0.20
CA GLY A 364 0.93 10.06 -0.50
C GLY A 364 1.44 11.35 0.15
N ALA A 365 0.53 12.25 0.52
CA ALA A 365 0.84 13.48 1.23
C ALA A 365 1.47 13.22 2.60
N THR A 366 0.96 12.24 3.37
CA THR A 366 1.54 11.84 4.67
C THR A 366 3.01 11.43 4.51
N TYR A 367 3.30 10.53 3.57
CA TYR A 367 4.67 10.08 3.35
C TYR A 367 5.56 11.12 2.65
N SER A 368 5.01 12.20 2.11
CA SER A 368 5.80 13.36 1.68
C SER A 368 6.34 14.17 2.87
N VAL A 369 5.73 14.08 4.07
CA VAL A 369 6.15 14.77 5.31
C VAL A 369 7.04 13.92 6.19
N VAL A 370 6.78 12.60 6.28
CA VAL A 370 7.49 11.64 7.17
C VAL A 370 9.01 11.79 7.15
N PRO A 371 9.70 11.91 6.00
CA PRO A 371 11.16 11.98 5.95
C PRO A 371 11.76 13.20 6.67
N PHE A 372 10.97 14.25 6.84
CA PHE A 372 11.41 15.51 7.42
C PHE A 372 11.21 15.60 8.94
N VAL A 373 10.47 14.67 9.53
CA VAL A 373 10.23 14.66 10.99
C VAL A 373 11.51 14.34 11.74
N ASN A 374 12.17 13.23 11.43
CA ASN A 374 13.45 12.85 12.01
C ASN A 374 14.31 12.07 11.00
N LYS A 375 15.21 12.75 10.31
CA LYS A 375 16.09 12.14 9.29
C LYS A 375 17.01 11.03 9.85
N LYS A 376 17.39 11.11 11.14
CA LYS A 376 18.30 10.14 11.77
C LYS A 376 17.60 8.84 12.15
N ALA A 377 16.28 8.89 12.30
CA ALA A 377 15.46 7.76 12.74
C ALA A 377 14.30 7.49 11.75
N LEU A 378 14.52 7.70 10.46
CA LEU A 378 13.50 7.63 9.41
C LEU A 378 12.73 6.30 9.41
N GLY A 379 13.43 5.17 9.55
CA GLY A 379 12.80 3.85 9.59
C GLY A 379 11.88 3.68 10.81
N ALA A 380 12.31 4.17 11.97
CA ALA A 380 11.50 4.16 13.18
C ALA A 380 10.24 5.06 13.05
N VAL A 381 10.40 6.28 12.51
CA VAL A 381 9.27 7.20 12.25
C VAL A 381 8.27 6.56 11.30
N ALA A 382 8.75 6.04 10.16
CA ALA A 382 7.89 5.40 9.17
C ALA A 382 7.16 4.16 9.73
N GLY A 383 7.83 3.39 10.58
CA GLY A 383 7.24 2.22 11.26
C GLY A 383 6.12 2.60 12.22
N VAL A 384 6.35 3.60 13.09
CA VAL A 384 5.33 4.07 14.04
C VAL A 384 4.15 4.68 13.28
N VAL A 385 4.39 5.57 12.33
CA VAL A 385 3.32 6.17 11.51
C VAL A 385 2.55 5.09 10.76
N GLY A 386 3.24 4.11 10.17
CA GLY A 386 2.62 2.98 9.47
C GLY A 386 1.73 2.13 10.38
N ALA A 387 2.12 1.91 11.65
CA ALA A 387 1.28 1.20 12.62
C ALA A 387 -0.04 1.96 12.92
N GLY A 388 -0.01 3.30 12.85
CA GLY A 388 -1.21 4.15 12.99
C GLY A 388 -2.32 3.76 12.02
N GLY A 389 -1.98 3.44 10.77
CA GLY A 389 -2.94 2.97 9.77
C GLY A 389 -3.71 1.74 10.22
N ASN A 390 -3.02 0.72 10.75
CA ASN A 390 -3.71 -0.49 11.22
C ASN A 390 -4.58 -0.22 12.46
N VAL A 391 -4.11 0.66 13.37
CA VAL A 391 -4.92 1.06 14.53
C VAL A 391 -6.18 1.79 14.08
N GLY A 392 -6.08 2.69 13.08
CA GLY A 392 -7.24 3.36 12.48
C GLY A 392 -8.26 2.37 11.92
N ALA A 393 -7.80 1.36 11.19
CA ALA A 393 -8.67 0.29 10.65
C ALA A 393 -9.36 -0.51 11.77
N VAL A 394 -8.65 -0.83 12.85
CA VAL A 394 -9.22 -1.51 14.03
C VAL A 394 -10.31 -0.66 14.65
N LEU A 395 -10.05 0.63 14.88
CA LEU A 395 -11.03 1.56 15.48
C LEU A 395 -12.27 1.71 14.59
N GLY A 396 -12.09 1.86 13.27
CA GLY A 396 -13.19 1.87 12.31
C GLY A 396 -13.99 0.57 12.31
N GLY A 397 -13.32 -0.57 12.42
CA GLY A 397 -13.95 -1.89 12.56
C GLY A 397 -14.83 -1.99 13.81
N PHE A 398 -14.41 -1.39 14.94
CA PHE A 398 -15.23 -1.31 16.15
C PHE A 398 -16.51 -0.51 15.94
N LEU A 399 -16.49 0.56 15.12
CA LEU A 399 -17.71 1.28 14.76
C LEU A 399 -18.66 0.39 13.94
N LEU A 400 -18.18 -0.27 12.90
CA LEU A 400 -19.01 -1.12 12.03
C LEU A 400 -19.63 -2.29 12.78
N LYS A 401 -18.96 -2.82 13.83
CA LYS A 401 -19.49 -3.93 14.62
C LYS A 401 -20.41 -3.50 15.74
N SER A 402 -20.38 -2.23 16.17
CA SER A 402 -21.13 -1.75 17.33
C SER A 402 -22.63 -1.89 17.11
N GLU A 403 -23.40 -2.14 18.18
CA GLU A 403 -24.86 -2.29 18.11
C GLU A 403 -25.56 -1.05 17.52
N ALA A 404 -24.97 0.13 17.75
CA ALA A 404 -25.49 1.39 17.22
C ALA A 404 -25.44 1.48 15.69
N TYR A 405 -24.42 0.87 15.05
CA TYR A 405 -24.12 1.06 13.63
C TYR A 405 -24.15 -0.22 12.80
N ASN A 406 -24.25 -1.41 13.40
CA ASN A 406 -24.16 -2.68 12.68
C ASN A 406 -25.26 -2.92 11.63
N SER A 407 -26.39 -2.19 11.72
CA SER A 407 -27.47 -2.21 10.74
C SER A 407 -27.51 -1.00 9.81
N VAL A 408 -26.70 0.05 10.09
CA VAL A 408 -26.69 1.34 9.40
C VAL A 408 -25.23 1.80 9.11
N TRP A 409 -24.52 1.01 8.33
CA TRP A 409 -23.11 1.32 8.03
C TRP A 409 -22.89 2.64 7.32
N ASN A 410 -23.89 3.16 6.60
CA ASN A 410 -23.85 4.50 6.04
C ASN A 410 -23.68 5.58 7.13
N GLU A 411 -24.33 5.42 8.29
CA GLU A 411 -24.15 6.34 9.43
C GLU A 411 -22.77 6.16 10.09
N ALA A 412 -22.27 4.92 10.15
CA ALA A 412 -20.90 4.68 10.59
C ALA A 412 -19.87 5.36 9.68
N TYR A 413 -20.03 5.26 8.35
CA TYR A 413 -19.16 5.97 7.39
C TYR A 413 -19.30 7.49 7.50
N LEU A 414 -20.51 8.01 7.75
CA LEU A 414 -20.71 9.44 8.02
C LEU A 414 -19.91 9.89 9.24
N LEU A 415 -20.02 9.16 10.36
CA LEU A 415 -19.27 9.46 11.57
C LEU A 415 -17.75 9.38 11.34
N ILE A 416 -17.29 8.35 10.63
CA ILE A 416 -15.87 8.23 10.24
C ILE A 416 -15.43 9.44 9.42
N GLY A 417 -16.23 9.87 8.43
CA GLY A 417 -15.95 11.06 7.63
C GLY A 417 -15.82 12.33 8.46
N MET A 418 -16.70 12.51 9.47
CA MET A 418 -16.60 13.62 10.43
C MET A 418 -15.31 13.54 11.27
N ILE A 419 -14.93 12.35 11.74
CA ILE A 419 -13.68 12.13 12.49
C ILE A 419 -12.48 12.46 11.61
N VAL A 420 -12.41 11.95 10.37
CA VAL A 420 -11.34 12.24 9.41
C VAL A 420 -11.23 13.74 9.14
N THR A 421 -12.37 14.42 8.94
CA THR A 421 -12.44 15.88 8.79
C THR A 421 -11.84 16.60 9.99
N GLY A 422 -12.15 16.14 11.21
CA GLY A 422 -11.57 16.67 12.45
C GLY A 422 -10.06 16.41 12.54
N VAL A 423 -9.63 15.20 12.21
CA VAL A 423 -8.20 14.79 12.20
C VAL A 423 -7.39 15.60 11.17
N ALA A 424 -8.00 16.03 10.07
CA ALA A 424 -7.31 16.87 9.07
C ALA A 424 -6.64 18.09 9.70
N PHE A 425 -7.30 18.73 10.66
CA PHE A 425 -6.75 19.91 11.35
C PHE A 425 -5.47 19.61 12.12
N LEU A 426 -5.19 18.36 12.50
CA LEU A 426 -3.94 17.99 13.15
C LEU A 426 -2.72 18.23 12.26
N ALA A 427 -2.88 18.17 10.94
CA ALA A 427 -1.81 18.47 10.00
C ALA A 427 -1.26 19.90 10.15
N LEU A 428 -2.10 20.86 10.56
CA LEU A 428 -1.71 22.25 10.79
C LEU A 428 -0.84 22.44 12.05
N PHE A 429 -0.85 21.47 12.96
CA PHE A 429 -0.03 21.47 14.17
C PHE A 429 1.34 20.80 13.97
N ILE A 430 1.60 20.19 12.81
CA ILE A 430 2.93 19.69 12.44
C ILE A 430 3.79 20.89 12.07
N ARG A 431 4.61 21.35 13.02
CA ARG A 431 5.46 22.53 12.87
C ARG A 431 6.94 22.13 12.87
N PHE A 432 7.70 22.81 12.06
CA PHE A 432 9.16 22.72 12.01
C PHE A 432 9.75 24.04 12.50
N SER A 433 11.00 24.01 12.97
CA SER A 433 11.66 25.25 13.36
C SER A 433 11.95 26.10 12.11
N PRO A 434 11.98 27.47 12.24
CA PRO A 434 12.26 28.35 11.10
C PRO A 434 13.59 28.02 10.41
N GLU A 435 14.62 27.63 11.20
CA GLU A 435 15.92 27.25 10.68
C GLU A 435 15.82 25.99 9.80
N LYS A 436 15.04 24.98 10.26
CA LYS A 436 14.82 23.75 9.49
C LYS A 436 14.00 24.00 8.24
N GLU A 437 12.98 24.85 8.32
CA GLU A 437 12.21 25.25 7.14
C GLU A 437 13.08 25.95 6.09
N ALA A 438 13.96 26.86 6.52
CA ALA A 438 14.89 27.56 5.63
C ALA A 438 15.94 26.59 5.01
N GLU A 439 16.52 25.69 5.82
CA GLU A 439 17.47 24.67 5.35
C GLU A 439 16.82 23.76 4.28
N GLU A 440 15.64 23.21 4.57
CA GLU A 440 14.96 22.30 3.64
C GLU A 440 14.49 23.01 2.37
N LYS A 441 14.09 24.28 2.47
CA LYS A 441 13.74 25.10 1.29
C LYS A 441 14.98 25.32 0.42
N ALA A 442 16.12 25.66 1.00
CA ALA A 442 17.38 25.85 0.27
C ALA A 442 17.84 24.55 -0.41
N LEU A 443 17.73 23.41 0.29
CA LEU A 443 18.04 22.10 -0.27
C LEU A 443 17.10 21.75 -1.43
N PHE A 444 15.82 22.04 -1.32
CA PHE A 444 14.82 21.81 -2.37
C PHE A 444 15.11 22.68 -3.61
N GLU A 445 15.40 23.96 -3.41
CA GLU A 445 15.76 24.90 -4.49
C GLU A 445 17.04 24.46 -5.20
N SER A 446 18.08 24.07 -4.45
CA SER A 446 19.34 23.59 -5.02
C SER A 446 19.15 22.28 -5.81
N ALA A 447 18.34 21.36 -5.31
CA ALA A 447 18.02 20.12 -6.01
C ALA A 447 17.26 20.37 -7.33
N ASN A 448 16.35 21.35 -7.35
CA ASN A 448 15.63 21.75 -8.57
C ASN A 448 16.58 22.38 -9.60
N ILE A 449 17.48 23.27 -9.18
CA ILE A 449 18.48 23.89 -10.05
C ILE A 449 19.39 22.81 -10.65
N ASN A 450 19.89 21.88 -9.85
CA ASN A 450 20.71 20.77 -10.32
C ASN A 450 19.96 19.87 -11.32
N THR A 451 18.69 19.62 -11.10
CA THR A 451 17.84 18.85 -12.02
C THR A 451 17.65 19.56 -13.36
N LEU A 452 17.45 20.89 -13.33
CA LEU A 452 17.33 21.70 -14.55
C LEU A 452 18.64 21.77 -15.31
N GLN A 453 19.78 21.94 -14.62
CA GLN A 453 21.11 21.91 -15.21
C GLN A 453 21.38 20.56 -15.89
N HIS A 454 21.10 19.44 -15.19
CA HIS A 454 21.27 18.10 -15.76
C HIS A 454 20.41 17.90 -17.04
N ARG A 455 19.15 18.37 -17.03
CA ARG A 455 18.28 18.33 -18.22
C ARG A 455 18.83 19.17 -19.38
N ALA A 456 19.37 20.34 -19.08
CA ALA A 456 20.00 21.20 -20.08
C ALA A 456 21.25 20.53 -20.69
N ASP A 457 22.07 19.88 -19.89
CA ASP A 457 23.25 19.14 -20.32
C ASP A 457 22.89 17.92 -21.18
N GLU A 458 21.84 17.17 -20.77
CA GLU A 458 21.33 16.06 -21.60
C GLU A 458 20.79 16.54 -22.96
N ALA A 459 20.02 17.63 -22.95
CA ALA A 459 19.51 18.23 -24.20
C ALA A 459 20.64 18.71 -25.12
N ASN A 460 21.66 19.36 -24.56
CA ASN A 460 22.86 19.80 -25.30
C ASN A 460 23.64 18.61 -25.88
N THR A 461 23.75 17.52 -25.10
CA THR A 461 24.42 16.29 -25.56
C THR A 461 23.63 15.63 -26.71
N ALA A 462 22.31 15.54 -26.57
CA ALA A 462 21.43 15.00 -27.62
C ALA A 462 21.52 15.86 -28.90
N LEU A 463 21.55 17.18 -28.75
CA LEU A 463 21.72 18.10 -29.89
C LEU A 463 23.07 17.90 -30.58
N ARG A 464 24.19 17.78 -29.84
CA ARG A 464 25.52 17.50 -30.42
C ARG A 464 25.54 16.18 -31.19
N ASN A 465 25.00 15.12 -30.60
CA ASN A 465 24.93 13.82 -31.27
C ASN A 465 24.09 13.89 -32.56
N SER A 466 22.99 14.64 -32.55
CA SER A 466 22.16 14.84 -33.76
C SER A 466 22.92 15.62 -34.85
N LEU A 467 23.68 16.64 -34.45
CA LEU A 467 24.54 17.41 -35.40
C LEU A 467 25.67 16.55 -35.97
N GLU A 468 26.28 15.67 -35.19
CA GLU A 468 27.27 14.71 -35.69
C GLU A 468 26.69 13.77 -36.74
N ILE A 469 25.49 13.19 -36.46
CA ILE A 469 24.79 12.32 -37.41
C ILE A 469 24.49 13.06 -38.70
N VAL A 470 24.00 14.31 -38.65
CA VAL A 470 23.74 15.14 -39.85
C VAL A 470 25.02 15.44 -40.60
N SER A 471 26.12 15.73 -39.89
CA SER A 471 27.42 16.00 -40.53
C SER A 471 27.99 14.76 -41.23
N GLU A 472 27.83 13.59 -40.65
CA GLU A 472 28.25 12.31 -41.21
C GLU A 472 27.40 11.93 -42.45
N TYR A 473 26.09 12.16 -42.37
CA TYR A 473 25.18 12.00 -43.49
C TYR A 473 25.57 12.88 -44.68
N ASN A 474 25.86 14.15 -44.45
CA ASN A 474 26.27 15.08 -45.50
C ASN A 474 27.64 14.66 -46.12
N ARG A 475 28.61 14.24 -45.30
CA ARG A 475 29.90 13.71 -45.80
C ARG A 475 29.74 12.49 -46.72
N THR A 476 28.86 11.57 -46.34
CA THR A 476 28.61 10.35 -47.12
C THR A 476 27.83 10.62 -48.39
N HIS A 477 27.00 11.66 -48.45
CA HIS A 477 26.28 12.07 -49.65
C HIS A 477 27.15 12.85 -50.62
N ASP A 478 28.00 13.77 -50.15
CA ASP A 478 28.93 14.52 -50.98
C ASP A 478 30.01 13.61 -51.64
N GLN A 479 30.35 12.47 -51.00
CA GLN A 479 31.23 11.47 -51.61
C GLN A 479 30.57 10.60 -52.68
N LYS A 480 29.24 10.58 -52.76
CA LYS A 480 28.50 9.86 -53.83
C LYS A 480 28.18 10.71 -55.05
N ILE A 481 28.41 12.02 -54.97
CA ILE A 481 28.14 12.98 -56.05
C ILE A 481 29.43 13.34 -56.82
N LYS A 482 30.58 12.97 -56.29
CA LYS A 482 31.88 13.01 -57.00
C LYS A 482 32.20 11.63 -57.57
#